data_504d0a14e07b7195397838b830414fcb
#
_entry.id   504d0a14e07b7195397838b830414fcb
#
_cell.length_a   1.000
_cell.length_b   1.000
_cell.length_c   1.000
_cell.angle_alpha   90.00
_cell.angle_beta   90.00
_cell.angle_gamma   90.00
#
_symmetry.space_group_name_H-M   'P 1'
#
loop_
_entity.id
_entity.type
_entity.pdbx_description
1 polymer ?
#
loop_
_entity_poly.entity_id
_entity_poly.type
_entity_poly.pdbx_seq_one_letter_code
_entity_poly.pdbx_strand_id
1 'polypeptide(L)'
;MTTHSSEIVQKEGMSRAEVHASASLASIFALRMLGLFLMLPVFAEYAKTLDGGQNVALVGLAMGMYGLAQSFGQIPFGIASDKYGRKPIIVCGLLLFAAGAFIAAGAHDIVWVTVGRAIQGVGAISAAVTAFIADSTREEHRTKAMAMVGASIGLTFAISLVVAPPLYQWIGMSGIFSLTGVLALAAIGVVLFIVPAAPMVKARRVPLIEVLRHGELMRLNLGVFALHMTQMAMFVALPAALVHYSGLPLAEHWKIYLPVVLASFLFMLPPVIVGEKRGLMKQVFVAAILLLLLVQVGMWAVLSHPLTPGWVLVALLFVFFVAFNTLEACQPSLVSRIAPAAAKGTALGIYNTSQSLGLFCGAALGGWLKQHWGGSAVFLMCAFAALSWLIIASNMKNLPRRGVAAASATA
;
A
#
# COMPACT_ATOMS: atom_id res chain seq x y z
N MET A 1 -1.57 -30.63 -51.71
CA MET A 1 -2.64 -30.33 -50.72
C MET A 1 -2.06 -30.56 -49.36
N THR A 2 -1.48 -29.53 -48.75
CA THR A 2 -0.95 -29.56 -47.39
C THR A 2 -1.88 -28.70 -46.53
N THR A 3 -2.70 -29.37 -45.73
CA THR A 3 -3.61 -28.77 -44.76
C THR A 3 -2.82 -28.14 -43.62
N HIS A 4 -2.71 -26.81 -43.63
CA HIS A 4 -2.30 -26.05 -42.47
C HIS A 4 -3.40 -26.13 -41.41
N SER A 5 -3.27 -27.02 -40.45
CA SER A 5 -4.02 -27.00 -39.20
C SER A 5 -3.54 -25.79 -38.39
N SER A 6 -4.30 -24.69 -38.48
CA SER A 6 -4.14 -23.59 -37.52
C SER A 6 -4.65 -24.08 -36.16
N GLU A 7 -3.74 -24.56 -35.31
CA GLU A 7 -4.01 -24.74 -33.87
C GLU A 7 -4.42 -23.38 -33.28
N ILE A 8 -5.72 -23.25 -33.07
CA ILE A 8 -6.29 -22.20 -32.23
C ILE A 8 -5.75 -22.49 -30.82
N VAL A 9 -4.66 -21.84 -30.43
CA VAL A 9 -4.20 -21.82 -29.03
C VAL A 9 -5.31 -21.16 -28.23
N GLN A 10 -6.23 -21.98 -27.71
CA GLN A 10 -7.18 -21.54 -26.69
C GLN A 10 -6.34 -20.99 -25.55
N LYS A 11 -6.46 -19.68 -25.28
CA LYS A 11 -5.90 -19.06 -24.08
C LYS A 11 -6.59 -19.69 -22.87
N GLU A 12 -6.02 -20.78 -22.40
CA GLU A 12 -6.50 -21.41 -21.18
C GLU A 12 -6.45 -20.40 -20.01
N GLY A 13 -7.55 -20.27 -19.29
CA GLY A 13 -7.62 -19.46 -18.08
C GLY A 13 -6.68 -19.99 -16.98
N MET A 14 -6.60 -19.29 -15.86
CA MET A 14 -5.90 -19.81 -14.67
C MET A 14 -6.51 -21.15 -14.26
N SER A 15 -5.64 -22.13 -13.96
CA SER A 15 -6.08 -23.42 -13.42
C SER A 15 -6.69 -23.24 -12.01
N ARG A 16 -7.49 -24.20 -11.57
CA ARG A 16 -8.07 -24.17 -10.21
C ARG A 16 -6.99 -24.11 -9.14
N ALA A 17 -5.85 -24.79 -9.33
CA ALA A 17 -4.72 -24.76 -8.42
C ALA A 17 -4.06 -23.36 -8.37
N GLU A 18 -3.87 -22.70 -9.51
CA GLU A 18 -3.32 -21.33 -9.57
C GLU A 18 -4.26 -20.31 -8.90
N VAL A 19 -5.56 -20.42 -9.14
CA VAL A 19 -6.56 -19.56 -8.48
C VAL A 19 -6.56 -19.79 -6.97
N HIS A 20 -6.56 -21.05 -6.53
CA HIS A 20 -6.54 -21.39 -5.10
C HIS A 20 -5.27 -20.90 -4.40
N ALA A 21 -4.10 -21.11 -4.99
CA ALA A 21 -2.83 -20.62 -4.46
C ALA A 21 -2.79 -19.09 -4.38
N SER A 22 -3.20 -18.41 -5.48
CA SER A 22 -3.21 -16.94 -5.54
C SER A 22 -4.20 -16.33 -4.54
N ALA A 23 -5.41 -16.89 -4.41
CA ALA A 23 -6.42 -16.42 -3.47
C ALA A 23 -5.99 -16.64 -2.01
N SER A 24 -5.41 -17.81 -1.69
CA SER A 24 -4.90 -18.09 -0.34
C SER A 24 -3.75 -17.16 0.04
N LEU A 25 -2.81 -16.91 -0.88
CA LEU A 25 -1.70 -15.99 -0.65
C LEU A 25 -2.17 -14.53 -0.57
N ALA A 26 -3.15 -14.13 -1.38
CA ALA A 26 -3.78 -12.81 -1.30
C ALA A 26 -4.52 -12.62 0.04
N SER A 27 -5.17 -13.65 0.59
CA SER A 27 -5.82 -13.58 1.90
C SER A 27 -4.83 -13.37 3.05
N ILE A 28 -3.62 -13.95 2.97
CA ILE A 28 -2.54 -13.70 3.95
C ILE A 28 -2.12 -12.22 3.91
N PHE A 29 -1.98 -11.65 2.70
CA PHE A 29 -1.75 -10.21 2.54
C PHE A 29 -2.89 -9.39 3.13
N ALA A 30 -4.12 -9.75 2.85
CA ALA A 30 -5.32 -9.05 3.34
C ALA A 30 -5.36 -9.04 4.88
N LEU A 31 -5.19 -10.19 5.53
CA LEU A 31 -5.22 -10.32 6.99
C LEU A 31 -4.12 -9.46 7.66
N ARG A 32 -2.91 -9.47 7.08
CA ARG A 32 -1.81 -8.65 7.57
C ARG A 32 -2.06 -7.16 7.36
N MET A 33 -2.52 -6.76 6.17
CA MET A 33 -2.78 -5.36 5.83
C MET A 33 -3.99 -4.81 6.60
N LEU A 34 -4.99 -5.64 6.90
CA LEU A 34 -6.10 -5.25 7.76
C LEU A 34 -5.58 -4.74 9.10
N GLY A 35 -4.70 -5.50 9.74
CA GLY A 35 -4.09 -5.09 11.00
C GLY A 35 -3.27 -3.79 10.90
N LEU A 36 -2.58 -3.57 9.78
CA LEU A 36 -1.84 -2.33 9.55
C LEU A 36 -2.80 -1.14 9.39
N PHE A 37 -3.84 -1.30 8.57
CA PHE A 37 -4.71 -0.20 8.18
C PHE A 37 -5.74 0.17 9.24
N LEU A 38 -6.17 -0.79 10.09
CA LEU A 38 -7.12 -0.52 11.18
C LEU A 38 -6.63 0.55 12.17
N MET A 39 -5.32 0.69 12.34
CA MET A 39 -4.80 1.72 13.24
C MET A 39 -4.82 3.14 12.62
N LEU A 40 -4.73 3.27 11.29
CA LEU A 40 -4.47 4.56 10.64
C LEU A 40 -5.46 5.67 11.02
N PRO A 41 -6.78 5.46 10.95
CA PRO A 41 -7.74 6.53 11.20
C PRO A 41 -7.91 6.88 12.68
N VAL A 42 -7.40 6.07 13.61
CA VAL A 42 -7.67 6.22 15.05
C VAL A 42 -6.40 6.42 15.88
N PHE A 43 -5.23 6.00 15.40
CA PHE A 43 -4.01 5.96 16.20
C PHE A 43 -3.55 7.33 16.70
N ALA A 44 -3.61 8.35 15.85
CA ALA A 44 -3.15 9.69 16.23
C ALA A 44 -3.96 10.29 17.39
N GLU A 45 -5.23 9.94 17.51
CA GLU A 45 -6.08 10.37 18.65
C GLU A 45 -5.83 9.48 19.88
N TYR A 46 -5.74 8.16 19.70
CA TYR A 46 -5.42 7.24 20.79
C TYR A 46 -4.06 7.58 21.43
N ALA A 47 -3.06 7.90 20.65
CA ALA A 47 -1.72 8.18 21.14
C ALA A 47 -1.69 9.31 22.18
N LYS A 48 -2.64 10.25 22.16
CA LYS A 48 -2.79 11.32 23.17
C LYS A 48 -3.04 10.77 24.59
N THR A 49 -3.52 9.54 24.72
CA THR A 49 -3.80 8.87 26.00
C THR A 49 -2.60 8.11 26.54
N LEU A 50 -1.52 7.97 25.77
CA LEU A 50 -0.29 7.28 26.15
C LEU A 50 0.72 8.23 26.79
N ASP A 51 1.56 7.70 27.69
CA ASP A 51 2.71 8.42 28.18
C ASP A 51 3.65 8.76 27.01
N GLY A 52 4.05 10.04 26.91
CA GLY A 52 4.82 10.57 25.79
C GLY A 52 4.01 10.84 24.51
N GLY A 53 2.74 10.46 24.44
CA GLY A 53 1.89 10.62 23.26
C GLY A 53 1.42 12.07 22.99
N GLN A 54 1.69 12.98 23.89
CA GLN A 54 1.50 14.44 23.65
C GLN A 54 2.56 14.98 22.68
N ASN A 55 3.68 14.28 22.51
CA ASN A 55 4.68 14.61 21.50
C ASN A 55 4.26 14.03 20.14
N VAL A 56 3.66 14.87 19.30
CA VAL A 56 3.14 14.47 17.98
C VAL A 56 4.24 13.95 17.04
N ALA A 57 5.49 14.39 17.24
CA ALA A 57 6.63 13.86 16.48
C ALA A 57 6.90 12.39 16.84
N LEU A 58 6.83 12.02 18.14
CA LEU A 58 6.94 10.61 18.57
C LEU A 58 5.75 9.78 18.07
N VAL A 59 4.54 10.34 18.03
CA VAL A 59 3.36 9.68 17.46
C VAL A 59 3.58 9.38 15.97
N GLY A 60 4.07 10.35 15.21
CA GLY A 60 4.42 10.15 13.81
C GLY A 60 5.51 9.09 13.62
N LEU A 61 6.54 9.10 14.49
CA LEU A 61 7.58 8.08 14.48
C LEU A 61 7.00 6.67 14.75
N ALA A 62 6.13 6.52 15.75
CA ALA A 62 5.47 5.25 16.06
C ALA A 62 4.61 4.75 14.90
N MET A 63 3.87 5.64 14.22
CA MET A 63 3.11 5.29 13.01
C MET A 63 4.02 4.81 11.88
N GLY A 64 5.14 5.49 11.64
CA GLY A 64 6.06 5.21 10.53
C GLY A 64 7.01 4.05 10.78
N MET A 65 7.32 3.71 12.04
CA MET A 65 8.36 2.74 12.41
C MET A 65 8.16 1.36 11.76
N TYR A 66 6.91 0.94 11.60
CA TYR A 66 6.57 -0.25 10.85
C TYR A 66 7.14 -0.20 9.40
N GLY A 67 6.93 0.91 8.68
CA GLY A 67 7.42 1.09 7.31
C GLY A 67 8.94 1.08 7.24
N LEU A 68 9.62 1.74 8.18
CA LEU A 68 11.07 1.75 8.25
C LEU A 68 11.62 0.33 8.46
N ALA A 69 11.15 -0.37 9.47
CA ALA A 69 11.59 -1.73 9.78
C ALA A 69 11.27 -2.69 8.61
N GLN A 70 10.11 -2.54 7.97
CA GLN A 70 9.73 -3.32 6.80
C GLN A 70 10.67 -3.08 5.62
N SER A 71 11.11 -1.85 5.36
CA SER A 71 12.02 -1.55 4.26
C SER A 71 13.36 -2.27 4.38
N PHE A 72 13.89 -2.38 5.58
CA PHE A 72 15.10 -3.16 5.87
C PHE A 72 14.84 -4.67 5.84
N GLY A 73 13.68 -5.14 6.30
CA GLY A 73 13.33 -6.55 6.34
C GLY A 73 13.07 -7.19 4.97
N GLN A 74 12.65 -6.42 3.95
CA GLN A 74 12.24 -6.95 2.64
C GLN A 74 13.32 -7.81 1.98
N ILE A 75 14.55 -7.32 1.93
CA ILE A 75 15.66 -8.01 1.25
C ILE A 75 16.10 -9.26 2.02
N PRO A 76 16.40 -9.22 3.33
CA PRO A 76 16.75 -10.40 4.11
C PRO A 76 15.68 -11.50 4.07
N PHE A 77 14.40 -11.14 4.23
CA PHE A 77 13.31 -12.11 4.17
C PHE A 77 13.14 -12.71 2.78
N GLY A 78 13.32 -11.92 1.72
CA GLY A 78 13.35 -12.41 0.33
C GLY A 78 14.45 -13.45 0.12
N ILE A 79 15.68 -13.13 0.52
CA ILE A 79 16.84 -14.03 0.41
C ILE A 79 16.64 -15.31 1.25
N ALA A 80 16.17 -15.16 2.48
CA ALA A 80 15.91 -16.30 3.38
C ALA A 80 14.82 -17.21 2.78
N SER A 81 13.76 -16.64 2.18
CA SER A 81 12.68 -17.43 1.56
C SER A 81 13.13 -18.23 0.34
N ASP A 82 14.15 -17.74 -0.39
CA ASP A 82 14.78 -18.49 -1.49
C ASP A 82 15.66 -19.62 -0.99
N LYS A 83 16.26 -19.48 0.21
CA LYS A 83 17.20 -20.45 0.78
C LYS A 83 16.50 -21.54 1.63
N TYR A 84 15.59 -21.11 2.49
CA TYR A 84 14.95 -21.98 3.50
C TYR A 84 13.51 -22.39 3.14
N GLY A 85 13.00 -21.89 2.01
CA GLY A 85 11.63 -22.16 1.54
C GLY A 85 10.65 -21.03 1.87
N ARG A 86 9.58 -20.93 1.07
CA ARG A 86 8.59 -19.85 1.16
C ARG A 86 7.80 -19.92 2.47
N LYS A 87 7.17 -21.08 2.75
CA LYS A 87 6.29 -21.24 3.91
C LYS A 87 6.99 -20.98 5.25
N PRO A 88 8.17 -21.55 5.56
CA PRO A 88 8.83 -21.33 6.85
C PRO A 88 9.14 -19.85 7.10
N ILE A 89 9.58 -19.13 6.07
CA ILE A 89 9.93 -17.71 6.21
C ILE A 89 8.68 -16.82 6.33
N ILE A 90 7.60 -17.16 5.64
CA ILE A 90 6.32 -16.46 5.82
C ILE A 90 5.80 -16.69 7.25
N VAL A 91 5.86 -17.90 7.77
CA VAL A 91 5.47 -18.22 9.16
C VAL A 91 6.32 -17.44 10.16
N CYS A 92 7.65 -17.43 9.99
CA CYS A 92 8.57 -16.66 10.84
C CYS A 92 8.20 -15.15 10.83
N GLY A 93 7.96 -14.57 9.66
CA GLY A 93 7.56 -13.17 9.54
C GLY A 93 6.21 -12.87 10.19
N LEU A 94 5.23 -13.77 10.07
CA LEU A 94 3.92 -13.63 10.71
C LEU A 94 4.01 -13.77 12.24
N LEU A 95 4.90 -14.63 12.76
CA LEU A 95 5.17 -14.73 14.21
C LEU A 95 5.78 -13.44 14.75
N LEU A 96 6.77 -12.85 14.04
CA LEU A 96 7.32 -11.56 14.42
C LEU A 96 6.25 -10.46 14.37
N PHE A 97 5.41 -10.46 13.34
CA PHE A 97 4.30 -9.52 13.22
C PHE A 97 3.31 -9.65 14.38
N ALA A 98 2.91 -10.89 14.75
CA ALA A 98 2.03 -11.15 15.88
C ALA A 98 2.67 -10.73 17.23
N ALA A 99 3.95 -11.07 17.45
CA ALA A 99 4.67 -10.67 18.64
C ALA A 99 4.70 -9.14 18.80
N GLY A 100 5.05 -8.42 17.74
CA GLY A 100 5.04 -6.95 17.74
C GLY A 100 3.63 -6.38 17.99
N ALA A 101 2.59 -7.02 17.47
CA ALA A 101 1.20 -6.62 17.71
C ALA A 101 0.81 -6.77 19.20
N PHE A 102 1.15 -7.89 19.83
CA PHE A 102 0.86 -8.10 21.26
C PHE A 102 1.70 -7.20 22.17
N ILE A 103 2.95 -6.89 21.81
CA ILE A 103 3.75 -5.88 22.52
C ILE A 103 3.06 -4.51 22.45
N ALA A 104 2.63 -4.08 21.27
CA ALA A 104 1.90 -2.82 21.10
C ALA A 104 0.55 -2.83 21.84
N ALA A 105 -0.13 -3.97 21.93
CA ALA A 105 -1.39 -4.11 22.65
C ALA A 105 -1.24 -3.92 24.16
N GLY A 106 -0.12 -4.38 24.74
CA GLY A 106 0.18 -4.23 26.18
C GLY A 106 0.93 -2.94 26.52
N ALA A 107 1.20 -2.05 25.56
CA ALA A 107 1.96 -0.84 25.79
C ALA A 107 1.14 0.25 26.49
N HIS A 108 1.75 0.91 27.47
CA HIS A 108 1.18 2.07 28.19
C HIS A 108 1.86 3.39 27.80
N ASP A 109 2.94 3.34 27.03
CA ASP A 109 3.69 4.47 26.53
C ASP A 109 3.97 4.36 25.02
N ILE A 110 4.28 5.49 24.40
CA ILE A 110 4.52 5.59 22.96
C ILE A 110 5.79 4.86 22.51
N VAL A 111 6.77 4.68 23.38
CA VAL A 111 8.05 4.02 23.06
C VAL A 111 7.81 2.53 22.86
N TRP A 112 7.07 1.86 23.75
CA TRP A 112 6.74 0.45 23.62
C TRP A 112 5.83 0.17 22.42
N VAL A 113 4.90 1.09 22.11
CA VAL A 113 4.15 1.02 20.85
C VAL A 113 5.10 1.08 19.65
N THR A 114 6.09 2.00 19.69
CA THR A 114 7.09 2.13 18.62
C THR A 114 7.92 0.86 18.46
N VAL A 115 8.35 0.24 19.57
CA VAL A 115 9.06 -1.05 19.56
C VAL A 115 8.20 -2.16 18.95
N GLY A 116 6.95 -2.28 19.40
CA GLY A 116 5.99 -3.24 18.82
C GLY A 116 5.82 -3.05 17.33
N ARG A 117 5.70 -1.79 16.87
CA ARG A 117 5.60 -1.44 15.45
C ARG A 117 6.86 -1.77 14.66
N ALA A 118 8.04 -1.57 15.23
CA ALA A 118 9.31 -1.98 14.62
C ALA A 118 9.37 -3.50 14.42
N ILE A 119 9.03 -4.28 15.46
CA ILE A 119 9.02 -5.74 15.40
C ILE A 119 8.00 -6.24 14.35
N GLN A 120 6.78 -5.65 14.31
CA GLN A 120 5.80 -5.93 13.26
C GLN A 120 6.39 -5.71 11.85
N GLY A 121 7.10 -4.59 11.66
CA GLY A 121 7.72 -4.23 10.38
C GLY A 121 8.81 -5.19 9.95
N VAL A 122 9.67 -5.65 10.87
CA VAL A 122 10.73 -6.64 10.59
C VAL A 122 10.14 -7.91 9.98
N GLY A 123 8.93 -8.30 10.37
CA GLY A 123 8.18 -9.42 9.77
C GLY A 123 7.75 -9.18 8.31
N ALA A 124 8.66 -8.67 7.46
CA ALA A 124 8.42 -8.25 6.08
C ALA A 124 8.21 -9.44 5.12
N ILE A 125 7.02 -10.06 5.17
CA ILE A 125 6.69 -11.23 4.34
C ILE A 125 6.36 -10.90 2.88
N SER A 126 6.21 -9.63 2.50
CA SER A 126 5.73 -9.23 1.18
C SER A 126 6.57 -9.82 0.04
N ALA A 127 7.91 -9.76 0.17
CA ALA A 127 8.82 -10.33 -0.83
C ALA A 127 8.66 -11.86 -0.95
N ALA A 128 8.54 -12.57 0.20
CA ALA A 128 8.38 -14.02 0.24
C ALA A 128 7.04 -14.46 -0.37
N VAL A 129 5.94 -13.77 -0.03
CA VAL A 129 4.59 -14.07 -0.57
C VAL A 129 4.52 -13.77 -2.06
N THR A 130 5.07 -12.64 -2.51
CA THR A 130 5.13 -12.29 -3.95
C THR A 130 5.92 -13.34 -4.74
N ALA A 131 7.05 -13.79 -4.20
CA ALA A 131 7.84 -14.85 -4.81
C ALA A 131 7.07 -16.18 -4.83
N PHE A 132 6.34 -16.52 -3.76
CA PHE A 132 5.54 -17.73 -3.70
C PHE A 132 4.40 -17.73 -4.74
N ILE A 133 3.75 -16.58 -4.96
CA ILE A 133 2.76 -16.43 -6.03
C ILE A 133 3.42 -16.69 -7.39
N ALA A 134 4.61 -16.14 -7.63
CA ALA A 134 5.35 -16.35 -8.88
C ALA A 134 5.74 -17.83 -9.09
N ASP A 135 6.08 -18.54 -8.01
CA ASP A 135 6.41 -19.98 -8.05
C ASP A 135 5.16 -20.86 -8.26
N SER A 136 3.98 -20.37 -7.86
CA SER A 136 2.69 -21.11 -7.90
C SER A 136 1.85 -20.81 -9.15
N THR A 137 2.28 -19.89 -10.02
CA THR A 137 1.53 -19.45 -11.19
C THR A 137 2.38 -19.46 -12.45
N ARG A 138 1.80 -19.89 -13.58
CA ARG A 138 2.43 -19.79 -14.90
C ARG A 138 2.73 -18.32 -15.22
N GLU A 139 3.79 -18.07 -15.99
CA GLU A 139 4.26 -16.72 -16.29
C GLU A 139 3.18 -15.82 -16.89
N GLU A 140 2.36 -16.37 -17.79
CA GLU A 140 1.23 -15.69 -18.44
C GLU A 140 0.13 -15.25 -17.46
N HIS A 141 0.00 -15.91 -16.31
CA HIS A 141 -1.02 -15.65 -15.29
C HIS A 141 -0.52 -14.87 -14.07
N ARG A 142 0.80 -14.66 -13.92
CA ARG A 142 1.39 -13.90 -12.80
C ARG A 142 0.78 -12.51 -12.64
N THR A 143 0.53 -11.81 -13.75
CA THR A 143 -0.09 -10.47 -13.69
C THR A 143 -1.49 -10.53 -13.09
N LYS A 144 -2.29 -11.56 -13.40
CA LYS A 144 -3.63 -11.74 -12.82
C LYS A 144 -3.54 -12.06 -11.32
N ALA A 145 -2.63 -12.95 -10.94
CA ALA A 145 -2.40 -13.29 -9.54
C ALA A 145 -1.94 -12.09 -8.70
N MET A 146 -1.04 -11.26 -9.23
CA MET A 146 -0.62 -10.01 -8.57
C MET A 146 -1.75 -8.98 -8.49
N ALA A 147 -2.63 -8.92 -9.49
CA ALA A 147 -3.82 -8.07 -9.44
C ALA A 147 -4.79 -8.50 -8.33
N MET A 148 -4.92 -9.81 -8.06
CA MET A 148 -5.73 -10.31 -6.92
C MET A 148 -5.15 -9.83 -5.58
N VAL A 149 -3.82 -9.84 -5.41
CA VAL A 149 -3.17 -9.28 -4.21
C VAL A 149 -3.43 -7.78 -4.10
N GLY A 150 -3.21 -7.02 -5.17
CA GLY A 150 -3.47 -5.57 -5.16
C GLY A 150 -4.92 -5.24 -4.83
N ALA A 151 -5.87 -5.96 -5.41
CA ALA A 151 -7.30 -5.80 -5.11
C ALA A 151 -7.61 -6.12 -3.63
N SER A 152 -7.01 -7.18 -3.07
CA SER A 152 -7.18 -7.54 -1.66
C SER A 152 -6.65 -6.47 -0.72
N ILE A 153 -5.51 -5.84 -1.04
CA ILE A 153 -4.93 -4.73 -0.26
C ILE A 153 -5.86 -3.50 -0.30
N GLY A 154 -6.31 -3.12 -1.49
CA GLY A 154 -7.20 -1.97 -1.66
C GLY A 154 -8.54 -2.16 -0.95
N LEU A 155 -9.14 -3.34 -1.05
CA LEU A 155 -10.37 -3.68 -0.34
C LEU A 155 -10.16 -3.66 1.18
N THR A 156 -9.06 -4.22 1.65
CA THR A 156 -8.72 -4.23 3.09
C THR A 156 -8.52 -2.82 3.62
N PHE A 157 -7.87 -1.94 2.86
CA PHE A 157 -7.72 -0.54 3.22
C PHE A 157 -9.08 0.15 3.37
N ALA A 158 -9.97 -0.02 2.38
CA ALA A 158 -11.30 0.54 2.41
C ALA A 158 -12.13 0.06 3.62
N ILE A 159 -12.12 -1.26 3.87
CA ILE A 159 -12.79 -1.86 5.03
C ILE A 159 -12.22 -1.30 6.33
N SER A 160 -10.89 -1.19 6.44
CA SER A 160 -10.24 -0.68 7.65
C SER A 160 -10.65 0.75 7.98
N LEU A 161 -10.74 1.64 6.99
CA LEU A 161 -11.16 3.03 7.21
C LEU A 161 -12.57 3.14 7.78
N VAL A 162 -13.45 2.25 7.35
CA VAL A 162 -14.86 2.24 7.79
C VAL A 162 -15.02 1.56 9.15
N VAL A 163 -14.35 0.42 9.35
CA VAL A 163 -14.53 -0.43 10.53
C VAL A 163 -13.70 0.06 11.73
N ALA A 164 -12.54 0.68 11.51
CA ALA A 164 -11.63 1.05 12.60
C ALA A 164 -12.24 2.04 13.62
N PRO A 165 -12.95 3.11 13.24
CA PRO A 165 -13.52 4.04 14.23
C PRO A 165 -14.52 3.38 15.18
N PRO A 166 -15.57 2.66 14.72
CA PRO A 166 -16.51 1.97 15.63
C PRO A 166 -15.82 0.82 16.39
N LEU A 167 -14.88 0.11 15.77
CA LEU A 167 -14.12 -0.95 16.42
C LEU A 167 -13.25 -0.40 17.57
N TYR A 168 -12.60 0.75 17.35
CA TYR A 168 -11.84 1.46 18.37
C TYR A 168 -12.73 1.84 19.57
N GLN A 169 -13.95 2.29 19.32
CA GLN A 169 -14.90 2.59 20.39
C GLN A 169 -15.28 1.34 21.21
N TRP A 170 -15.38 0.18 20.56
CA TRP A 170 -15.83 -1.06 21.19
C TRP A 170 -14.74 -1.79 21.96
N ILE A 171 -13.54 -1.99 21.36
CA ILE A 171 -12.46 -2.79 21.95
C ILE A 171 -11.20 -1.98 22.28
N GLY A 172 -11.18 -0.68 22.00
CA GLY A 172 -10.01 0.18 22.18
C GLY A 172 -8.86 -0.16 21.23
N MET A 173 -7.77 0.59 21.38
CA MET A 173 -6.59 0.37 20.52
C MET A 173 -5.82 -0.88 20.92
N SER A 174 -5.74 -1.21 22.19
CA SER A 174 -5.16 -2.46 22.68
C SER A 174 -5.88 -3.67 22.10
N GLY A 175 -7.23 -3.61 22.01
CA GLY A 175 -8.03 -4.63 21.34
C GLY A 175 -7.76 -4.72 19.84
N ILE A 176 -7.58 -3.58 19.14
CA ILE A 176 -7.22 -3.57 17.72
C ILE A 176 -5.83 -4.21 17.50
N PHE A 177 -4.83 -3.87 18.31
CA PHE A 177 -3.51 -4.51 18.22
C PHE A 177 -3.59 -6.01 18.54
N SER A 178 -4.35 -6.41 19.55
CA SER A 178 -4.56 -7.82 19.90
C SER A 178 -5.24 -8.57 18.74
N LEU A 179 -6.30 -8.00 18.15
CA LEU A 179 -6.97 -8.54 16.97
C LEU A 179 -6.00 -8.72 15.80
N THR A 180 -5.12 -7.72 15.58
CA THR A 180 -4.08 -7.78 14.56
C THR A 180 -3.13 -8.96 14.78
N GLY A 181 -2.72 -9.21 16.03
CA GLY A 181 -1.91 -10.37 16.40
C GLY A 181 -2.62 -11.68 16.13
N VAL A 182 -3.89 -11.79 16.52
CA VAL A 182 -4.73 -12.98 16.27
C VAL A 182 -4.92 -13.25 14.78
N LEU A 183 -5.17 -12.19 13.98
CA LEU A 183 -5.27 -12.33 12.52
C LEU A 183 -3.96 -12.81 11.88
N ALA A 184 -2.81 -12.39 12.40
CA ALA A 184 -1.51 -12.89 11.95
C ALA A 184 -1.32 -14.39 12.29
N LEU A 185 -1.74 -14.81 13.47
CA LEU A 185 -1.74 -16.24 13.84
C LEU A 185 -2.71 -17.06 12.97
N ALA A 186 -3.90 -16.52 12.68
CA ALA A 186 -4.83 -17.15 11.74
C ALA A 186 -4.23 -17.27 10.33
N ALA A 187 -3.48 -16.25 9.87
CA ALA A 187 -2.77 -16.29 8.60
C ALA A 187 -1.70 -17.40 8.57
N ILE A 188 -1.05 -17.71 9.70
CA ILE A 188 -0.15 -18.87 9.80
C ILE A 188 -0.93 -20.18 9.53
N GLY A 189 -2.13 -20.31 10.08
CA GLY A 189 -3.00 -21.45 9.79
C GLY A 189 -3.30 -21.58 8.28
N VAL A 190 -3.59 -20.46 7.61
CA VAL A 190 -3.79 -20.44 6.14
C VAL A 190 -2.53 -20.91 5.41
N VAL A 191 -1.33 -20.42 5.81
CA VAL A 191 -0.05 -20.82 5.20
C VAL A 191 0.20 -22.32 5.32
N LEU A 192 -0.05 -22.88 6.50
CA LEU A 192 0.28 -24.28 6.80
C LEU A 192 -0.72 -25.27 6.18
N PHE A 193 -2.02 -24.97 6.26
CA PHE A 193 -3.09 -25.92 5.95
C PHE A 193 -3.79 -25.65 4.61
N ILE A 194 -3.82 -24.42 4.12
CA ILE A 194 -4.59 -24.05 2.93
C ILE A 194 -3.71 -23.80 1.71
N VAL A 195 -2.57 -23.09 1.87
CA VAL A 195 -1.70 -22.78 0.73
C VAL A 195 -1.06 -24.06 0.20
N PRO A 196 -1.20 -24.38 -1.11
CA PRO A 196 -0.56 -25.55 -1.71
C PRO A 196 0.97 -25.49 -1.60
N ALA A 197 1.64 -26.63 -1.60
CA ALA A 197 3.08 -26.66 -1.78
C ALA A 197 3.40 -26.32 -3.23
N ALA A 198 4.38 -25.41 -3.44
CA ALA A 198 4.91 -25.14 -4.78
C ALA A 198 6.39 -25.52 -4.83
N PRO A 199 6.88 -26.05 -5.96
CA PRO A 199 8.30 -26.30 -6.15
C PRO A 199 9.06 -24.96 -6.12
N MET A 200 10.20 -24.94 -5.43
CA MET A 200 11.08 -23.78 -5.46
C MET A 200 11.72 -23.67 -6.85
N VAL A 201 11.27 -22.70 -7.62
CA VAL A 201 11.92 -22.37 -8.89
C VAL A 201 13.08 -21.42 -8.58
N LYS A 202 14.33 -21.84 -8.87
CA LYS A 202 15.48 -20.95 -8.79
C LYS A 202 15.34 -19.87 -9.86
N ALA A 203 14.74 -18.74 -9.52
CA ALA A 203 14.67 -17.61 -10.42
C ALA A 203 16.08 -17.06 -10.68
N ARG A 204 16.40 -16.76 -11.94
CA ARG A 204 17.63 -16.05 -12.29
C ARG A 204 17.54 -14.65 -11.69
N ARG A 205 18.38 -14.37 -10.70
CA ARG A 205 18.39 -13.05 -10.04
C ARG A 205 19.02 -12.04 -10.98
N VAL A 206 18.29 -10.99 -11.27
CA VAL A 206 18.82 -9.79 -11.93
C VAL A 206 19.45 -8.90 -10.85
N PRO A 207 20.68 -8.39 -11.07
CA PRO A 207 21.33 -7.49 -10.11
C PRO A 207 20.45 -6.26 -9.83
N LEU A 208 20.32 -5.88 -8.55
CA LEU A 208 19.57 -4.69 -8.11
C LEU A 208 19.97 -3.43 -8.87
N ILE A 209 21.26 -3.28 -9.16
CA ILE A 209 21.82 -2.11 -9.84
C ILE A 209 21.26 -1.92 -11.26
N GLU A 210 20.88 -2.99 -11.93
CA GLU A 210 20.30 -2.92 -13.27
C GLU A 210 18.92 -2.28 -13.24
N VAL A 211 18.11 -2.64 -12.24
CA VAL A 211 16.78 -2.03 -12.03
C VAL A 211 16.92 -0.58 -11.56
N LEU A 212 17.88 -0.29 -10.65
CA LEU A 212 18.12 1.06 -10.13
C LEU A 212 18.63 2.03 -11.21
N ARG A 213 19.29 1.54 -12.25
CA ARG A 213 19.71 2.35 -13.41
C ARG A 213 18.58 2.62 -14.42
N HIS A 214 17.47 1.93 -14.31
CA HIS A 214 16.36 2.10 -15.24
C HIS A 214 15.50 3.32 -14.87
N GLY A 215 15.68 4.45 -15.58
CA GLY A 215 15.09 5.74 -15.24
C GLY A 215 13.56 5.75 -15.09
N GLU A 216 12.82 5.01 -15.95
CA GLU A 216 11.35 4.95 -15.85
C GLU A 216 10.89 4.17 -14.58
N LEU A 217 11.62 3.11 -14.19
CA LEU A 217 11.34 2.40 -12.95
C LEU A 217 11.62 3.28 -11.72
N MET A 218 12.71 4.07 -11.77
CA MET A 218 13.03 5.00 -10.69
C MET A 218 12.00 6.12 -10.54
N ARG A 219 11.42 6.60 -11.65
CA ARG A 219 10.30 7.56 -11.62
C ARG A 219 9.06 6.98 -10.92
N LEU A 220 8.74 5.70 -11.20
CA LEU A 220 7.63 5.00 -10.53
C LEU A 220 7.93 4.72 -9.04
N ASN A 221 9.18 4.39 -8.70
CA ASN A 221 9.60 4.19 -7.31
C ASN A 221 9.52 5.49 -6.50
N LEU A 222 9.91 6.63 -7.10
CA LEU A 222 9.69 7.94 -6.48
C LEU A 222 8.19 8.22 -6.33
N GLY A 223 7.40 7.83 -7.33
CA GLY A 223 5.95 8.00 -7.31
C GLY A 223 5.28 7.27 -6.16
N VAL A 224 5.58 5.98 -5.95
CA VAL A 224 5.00 5.21 -4.84
C VAL A 224 5.49 5.72 -3.49
N PHE A 225 6.75 6.16 -3.40
CA PHE A 225 7.27 6.83 -2.21
C PHE A 225 6.45 8.09 -1.90
N ALA A 226 6.26 9.00 -2.86
CA ALA A 226 5.53 10.25 -2.68
C ALA A 226 4.04 10.00 -2.34
N LEU A 227 3.40 9.03 -2.99
CA LEU A 227 2.01 8.65 -2.75
C LEU A 227 1.79 8.19 -1.30
N HIS A 228 2.62 7.26 -0.82
CA HIS A 228 2.48 6.71 0.52
C HIS A 228 3.03 7.63 1.61
N MET A 229 4.00 8.48 1.27
CA MET A 229 4.42 9.58 2.15
C MET A 229 3.26 10.54 2.38
N THR A 230 2.58 10.97 1.34
CA THR A 230 1.38 11.82 1.42
C THR A 230 0.26 11.16 2.21
N GLN A 231 -0.01 9.87 1.95
CA GLN A 231 -1.04 9.11 2.67
C GLN A 231 -0.78 9.09 4.17
N MET A 232 0.42 8.69 4.61
CA MET A 232 0.73 8.58 6.04
C MET A 232 0.79 9.92 6.73
N ALA A 233 1.37 10.94 6.09
CA ALA A 233 1.40 12.30 6.61
C ALA A 233 -0.02 12.85 6.82
N MET A 234 -0.92 12.61 5.87
CA MET A 234 -2.33 12.98 5.97
C MET A 234 -2.99 12.33 7.19
N PHE A 235 -2.80 11.03 7.43
CA PHE A 235 -3.41 10.34 8.58
C PHE A 235 -2.87 10.78 9.95
N VAL A 236 -1.72 11.46 10.00
CA VAL A 236 -1.25 12.14 11.22
C VAL A 236 -2.11 13.37 11.53
N ALA A 237 -2.59 14.10 10.53
CA ALA A 237 -3.30 15.37 10.69
C ALA A 237 -4.83 15.24 10.55
N LEU A 238 -5.31 14.41 9.62
CA LEU A 238 -6.71 14.34 9.18
C LEU A 238 -7.72 13.96 10.28
N PRO A 239 -7.47 12.97 11.19
CA PRO A 239 -8.48 12.60 12.18
C PRO A 239 -8.86 13.78 13.08
N ALA A 240 -7.88 14.53 13.56
CA ALA A 240 -8.12 15.74 14.37
C ALA A 240 -8.82 16.85 13.56
N ALA A 241 -8.45 17.02 12.28
CA ALA A 241 -9.13 17.98 11.41
C ALA A 241 -10.60 17.60 11.18
N LEU A 242 -10.90 16.32 10.96
CA LEU A 242 -12.29 15.85 10.83
C LEU A 242 -13.10 16.14 12.09
N VAL A 243 -12.58 15.86 13.29
CA VAL A 243 -13.27 16.22 14.55
C VAL A 243 -13.55 17.72 14.59
N HIS A 244 -12.56 18.55 14.27
CA HIS A 244 -12.69 20.02 14.36
C HIS A 244 -13.67 20.59 13.34
N TYR A 245 -13.59 20.22 12.06
CA TYR A 245 -14.37 20.81 10.98
C TYR A 245 -15.73 20.16 10.74
N SER A 246 -15.90 18.85 11.00
CA SER A 246 -17.16 18.18 10.83
C SER A 246 -18.02 18.14 12.10
N GLY A 247 -17.41 18.38 13.26
CA GLY A 247 -18.06 18.23 14.56
C GLY A 247 -18.38 16.78 14.95
N LEU A 248 -17.99 15.79 14.12
CA LEU A 248 -18.25 14.38 14.40
C LEU A 248 -17.15 13.81 15.30
N PRO A 249 -17.51 13.08 16.36
CA PRO A 249 -16.55 12.37 17.17
C PRO A 249 -15.84 11.29 16.34
N LEU A 250 -14.62 10.93 16.74
CA LEU A 250 -13.78 9.95 16.03
C LEU A 250 -14.51 8.64 15.72
N ALA A 251 -15.31 8.14 16.65
CA ALA A 251 -16.11 6.92 16.50
C ALA A 251 -17.13 6.96 15.35
N GLU A 252 -17.53 8.17 14.95
CA GLU A 252 -18.51 8.39 13.88
C GLU A 252 -17.86 8.71 12.51
N HIS A 253 -16.55 8.78 12.41
CA HIS A 253 -15.85 9.07 11.15
C HIS A 253 -16.16 8.06 10.04
N TRP A 254 -16.62 6.85 10.37
CA TRP A 254 -17.10 5.89 9.40
C TRP A 254 -18.25 6.43 8.53
N LYS A 255 -19.06 7.35 9.05
CA LYS A 255 -20.16 8.03 8.32
C LYS A 255 -19.63 8.89 7.17
N ILE A 256 -18.36 9.36 7.28
CA ILE A 256 -17.63 10.09 6.23
C ILE A 256 -16.88 9.11 5.34
N TYR A 257 -16.10 8.19 5.95
CA TYR A 257 -15.23 7.29 5.18
C TYR A 257 -16.02 6.34 4.27
N LEU A 258 -17.15 5.79 4.74
CA LEU A 258 -17.93 4.82 3.97
C LEU A 258 -18.43 5.41 2.63
N PRO A 259 -19.21 6.49 2.58
CA PRO A 259 -19.67 7.03 1.31
C PRO A 259 -18.52 7.58 0.44
N VAL A 260 -17.52 8.21 1.05
CA VAL A 260 -16.38 8.78 0.35
C VAL A 260 -15.56 7.69 -0.34
N VAL A 261 -15.24 6.60 0.35
CA VAL A 261 -14.45 5.50 -0.21
C VAL A 261 -15.24 4.74 -1.28
N LEU A 262 -16.51 4.42 -1.04
CA LEU A 262 -17.35 3.74 -2.05
C LEU A 262 -17.50 4.58 -3.31
N ALA A 263 -17.80 5.87 -3.17
CA ALA A 263 -17.88 6.78 -4.30
C ALA A 263 -16.54 6.87 -5.03
N SER A 264 -15.40 6.94 -4.30
CA SER A 264 -14.08 7.05 -4.93
C SER A 264 -13.74 5.85 -5.81
N PHE A 265 -14.11 4.63 -5.43
CA PHE A 265 -13.95 3.45 -6.30
C PHE A 265 -14.78 3.56 -7.57
N LEU A 266 -16.01 4.06 -7.47
CA LEU A 266 -16.86 4.26 -8.65
C LEU A 266 -16.25 5.28 -9.62
N PHE A 267 -15.74 6.40 -9.10
CA PHE A 267 -15.18 7.48 -9.91
C PHE A 267 -13.78 7.20 -10.46
N MET A 268 -12.99 6.31 -9.84
CA MET A 268 -11.68 5.92 -10.37
C MET A 268 -11.78 4.96 -11.58
N LEU A 269 -12.87 4.16 -11.67
CA LEU A 269 -12.98 3.12 -12.71
C LEU A 269 -13.02 3.68 -14.15
N PRO A 270 -13.84 4.72 -14.48
CA PRO A 270 -13.91 5.23 -15.85
C PRO A 270 -12.57 5.71 -16.39
N PRO A 271 -11.77 6.58 -15.71
CA PRO A 271 -10.50 7.02 -16.24
C PRO A 271 -9.49 5.88 -16.40
N VAL A 272 -9.46 4.91 -15.49
CA VAL A 272 -8.56 3.74 -15.60
C VAL A 272 -8.94 2.88 -16.80
N ILE A 273 -10.23 2.54 -16.97
CA ILE A 273 -10.72 1.70 -18.09
C ILE A 273 -10.49 2.41 -19.42
N VAL A 274 -10.85 3.69 -19.54
CA VAL A 274 -10.67 4.47 -20.77
C VAL A 274 -9.17 4.64 -21.07
N GLY A 275 -8.36 4.94 -20.07
CA GLY A 275 -6.92 5.07 -20.18
C GLY A 275 -6.28 3.79 -20.72
N GLU A 276 -6.70 2.63 -20.20
CA GLU A 276 -6.18 1.33 -20.66
C GLU A 276 -6.63 0.99 -22.10
N LYS A 277 -7.91 1.17 -22.42
CA LYS A 277 -8.45 0.88 -23.76
C LYS A 277 -7.89 1.80 -24.84
N ARG A 278 -7.72 3.08 -24.54
CA ARG A 278 -7.26 4.09 -25.52
C ARG A 278 -5.75 4.29 -25.54
N GLY A 279 -5.00 3.66 -24.64
CA GLY A 279 -3.55 3.85 -24.49
C GLY A 279 -3.17 5.20 -23.87
N LEU A 280 -4.08 5.78 -23.07
CA LEU A 280 -3.92 7.08 -22.42
C LEU A 280 -3.47 6.96 -20.94
N MET A 281 -2.83 5.84 -20.56
CA MET A 281 -2.46 5.58 -19.17
C MET A 281 -1.51 6.63 -18.59
N LYS A 282 -0.60 7.19 -19.41
CA LYS A 282 0.26 8.30 -18.95
C LYS A 282 -0.57 9.52 -18.60
N GLN A 283 -1.54 9.90 -19.42
CA GLN A 283 -2.40 11.05 -19.18
C GLN A 283 -3.24 10.88 -17.92
N VAL A 284 -3.85 9.70 -17.74
CA VAL A 284 -4.61 9.36 -16.53
C VAL A 284 -3.71 9.43 -15.30
N PHE A 285 -2.50 8.90 -15.37
CA PHE A 285 -1.53 8.91 -14.29
C PHE A 285 -1.12 10.33 -13.90
N VAL A 286 -0.72 11.16 -14.88
CA VAL A 286 -0.33 12.55 -14.65
C VAL A 286 -1.51 13.40 -14.15
N ALA A 287 -2.72 13.19 -14.70
CA ALA A 287 -3.93 13.87 -14.23
C ALA A 287 -4.27 13.51 -12.77
N ALA A 288 -4.09 12.24 -12.38
CA ALA A 288 -4.32 11.82 -11.00
C ALA A 288 -3.28 12.44 -10.03
N ILE A 289 -2.02 12.61 -10.45
CA ILE A 289 -1.00 13.31 -9.64
C ILE A 289 -1.35 14.80 -9.51
N LEU A 290 -1.78 15.46 -10.59
CA LEU A 290 -2.24 16.85 -10.55
C LEU A 290 -3.45 16.99 -9.60
N LEU A 291 -4.40 16.07 -9.66
CA LEU A 291 -5.55 16.05 -8.76
C LEU A 291 -5.12 15.87 -7.30
N LEU A 292 -4.15 14.99 -7.03
CA LEU A 292 -3.55 14.82 -5.71
C LEU A 292 -2.91 16.13 -5.22
N LEU A 293 -2.14 16.82 -6.06
CA LEU A 293 -1.54 18.12 -5.74
C LEU A 293 -2.61 19.16 -5.37
N LEU A 294 -3.65 19.30 -6.21
CA LEU A 294 -4.73 20.26 -5.96
C LEU A 294 -5.44 19.99 -4.65
N VAL A 295 -5.65 18.71 -4.31
CA VAL A 295 -6.22 18.30 -3.02
C VAL A 295 -5.32 18.73 -1.86
N GLN A 296 -4.00 18.50 -1.95
CA GLN A 296 -3.08 18.86 -0.86
C GLN A 296 -3.04 20.37 -0.64
N VAL A 297 -3.06 21.17 -1.71
CA VAL A 297 -3.18 22.63 -1.63
C VAL A 297 -4.53 23.03 -1.02
N GLY A 298 -5.63 22.38 -1.42
CA GLY A 298 -6.96 22.60 -0.85
C GLY A 298 -7.02 22.30 0.65
N MET A 299 -6.45 21.15 1.06
CA MET A 299 -6.38 20.76 2.49
C MET A 299 -5.53 21.77 3.30
N TRP A 300 -4.39 22.20 2.76
CA TRP A 300 -3.60 23.26 3.36
C TRP A 300 -4.42 24.55 3.55
N ALA A 301 -5.14 24.99 2.53
CA ALA A 301 -5.98 26.19 2.59
C ALA A 301 -7.10 26.04 3.64
N VAL A 302 -7.80 24.90 3.70
CA VAL A 302 -8.84 24.63 4.70
C VAL A 302 -8.27 24.72 6.12
N LEU A 303 -7.15 24.06 6.40
CA LEU A 303 -6.56 24.06 7.75
C LEU A 303 -5.91 25.41 8.12
N SER A 304 -5.67 26.27 7.14
CA SER A 304 -5.19 27.65 7.37
C SER A 304 -6.32 28.64 7.63
N HIS A 305 -7.59 28.27 7.37
CA HIS A 305 -8.76 29.11 7.52
C HIS A 305 -9.83 28.44 8.39
N PRO A 306 -9.88 28.73 9.70
CA PRO A 306 -10.74 28.00 10.66
C PRO A 306 -12.25 28.13 10.42
N LEU A 307 -12.68 29.13 9.63
CA LEU A 307 -14.10 29.34 9.28
C LEU A 307 -14.58 28.52 8.06
N THR A 308 -13.74 27.64 7.52
CA THR A 308 -14.11 26.83 6.36
C THR A 308 -15.17 25.81 6.73
N PRO A 309 -16.26 25.66 5.96
CA PRO A 309 -17.28 24.66 6.24
C PRO A 309 -16.73 23.23 6.14
N GLY A 310 -17.15 22.35 7.07
CA GLY A 310 -16.62 20.96 7.14
C GLY A 310 -16.88 20.13 5.89
N TRP A 311 -17.95 20.40 5.13
CA TRP A 311 -18.20 19.69 3.87
C TRP A 311 -17.11 19.89 2.83
N VAL A 312 -16.36 21.02 2.86
CA VAL A 312 -15.22 21.25 1.96
C VAL A 312 -14.12 20.26 2.24
N LEU A 313 -13.82 19.98 3.52
CA LEU A 313 -12.84 18.94 3.92
C LEU A 313 -13.27 17.55 3.44
N VAL A 314 -14.57 17.23 3.57
CA VAL A 314 -15.12 15.94 3.10
C VAL A 314 -15.03 15.82 1.58
N ALA A 315 -15.34 16.89 0.83
CA ALA A 315 -15.20 16.91 -0.62
C ALA A 315 -13.75 16.73 -1.06
N LEU A 316 -12.80 17.41 -0.41
CA LEU A 316 -11.36 17.23 -0.67
C LEU A 316 -10.91 15.81 -0.34
N LEU A 317 -11.41 15.22 0.73
CA LEU A 317 -11.13 13.82 1.09
C LEU A 317 -11.65 12.84 0.04
N PHE A 318 -12.84 13.08 -0.51
CA PHE A 318 -13.37 12.30 -1.63
C PHE A 318 -12.44 12.38 -2.85
N VAL A 319 -12.06 13.58 -3.25
CA VAL A 319 -11.14 13.78 -4.40
C VAL A 319 -9.78 13.17 -4.13
N PHE A 320 -9.28 13.23 -2.88
CA PHE A 320 -8.06 12.54 -2.46
C PHE A 320 -8.16 11.04 -2.74
N PHE A 321 -9.22 10.36 -2.30
CA PHE A 321 -9.36 8.92 -2.50
C PHE A 321 -9.56 8.55 -3.98
N VAL A 322 -10.21 9.39 -4.78
CA VAL A 322 -10.26 9.17 -6.25
C VAL A 322 -8.87 9.20 -6.85
N ALA A 323 -8.06 10.22 -6.53
CA ALA A 323 -6.68 10.33 -7.00
C ALA A 323 -5.81 9.18 -6.49
N PHE A 324 -5.85 8.91 -5.19
CA PHE A 324 -5.08 7.87 -4.51
C PHE A 324 -5.38 6.48 -5.09
N ASN A 325 -6.64 6.08 -5.16
CA ASN A 325 -7.04 4.78 -5.67
C ASN A 325 -6.69 4.61 -7.16
N THR A 326 -6.81 5.68 -7.97
CA THR A 326 -6.37 5.68 -9.37
C THR A 326 -4.87 5.44 -9.48
N LEU A 327 -4.05 6.14 -8.69
CA LEU A 327 -2.60 6.00 -8.68
C LEU A 327 -2.17 4.63 -8.16
N GLU A 328 -2.80 4.14 -7.09
CA GLU A 328 -2.53 2.83 -6.50
C GLU A 328 -2.85 1.68 -7.47
N ALA A 329 -3.93 1.80 -8.25
CA ALA A 329 -4.27 0.83 -9.29
C ALA A 329 -3.29 0.87 -10.47
N CYS A 330 -2.79 2.05 -10.85
CA CYS A 330 -1.95 2.23 -12.02
C CYS A 330 -0.49 1.84 -11.77
N GLN A 331 0.11 2.23 -10.65
CA GLN A 331 1.55 2.13 -10.43
C GLN A 331 2.12 0.70 -10.50
N PRO A 332 1.58 -0.31 -9.78
CA PRO A 332 2.12 -1.67 -9.85
C PRO A 332 2.01 -2.27 -11.26
N SER A 333 0.92 -1.93 -11.96
CA SER A 333 0.72 -2.34 -13.36
C SER A 333 1.79 -1.76 -14.27
N LEU A 334 2.12 -0.48 -14.10
CA LEU A 334 3.16 0.21 -14.87
C LEU A 334 4.55 -0.36 -14.59
N VAL A 335 4.91 -0.60 -13.33
CA VAL A 335 6.17 -1.26 -12.95
C VAL A 335 6.28 -2.63 -13.62
N SER A 336 5.23 -3.43 -13.57
CA SER A 336 5.22 -4.78 -14.18
C SER A 336 5.34 -4.76 -15.71
N ARG A 337 4.88 -3.69 -16.39
CA ARG A 337 4.97 -3.53 -17.85
C ARG A 337 6.33 -3.01 -18.31
N ILE A 338 6.95 -2.12 -17.51
CA ILE A 338 8.22 -1.49 -17.86
C ILE A 338 9.40 -2.39 -17.49
N ALA A 339 9.28 -3.15 -16.41
CA ALA A 339 10.35 -4.03 -15.95
C ALA A 339 10.61 -5.15 -16.96
N PRO A 340 11.88 -5.42 -17.30
CA PRO A 340 12.26 -6.60 -18.09
C PRO A 340 11.69 -7.87 -17.47
N ALA A 341 11.31 -8.86 -18.29
CA ALA A 341 10.66 -10.08 -17.80
C ALA A 341 11.44 -10.78 -16.67
N ALA A 342 12.75 -10.87 -16.82
CA ALA A 342 13.65 -11.47 -15.81
C ALA A 342 13.80 -10.61 -14.54
N ALA A 343 13.52 -9.29 -14.59
CA ALA A 343 13.73 -8.34 -13.50
C ALA A 343 12.43 -7.95 -12.77
N LYS A 344 11.25 -8.44 -13.17
CA LYS A 344 9.95 -8.03 -12.60
C LYS A 344 9.87 -8.20 -11.09
N GLY A 345 10.36 -9.31 -10.55
CA GLY A 345 10.37 -9.56 -9.11
C GLY A 345 11.26 -8.55 -8.36
N THR A 346 12.46 -8.29 -8.88
CA THR A 346 13.39 -7.30 -8.32
C THR A 346 12.79 -5.88 -8.37
N ALA A 347 12.17 -5.52 -9.51
CA ALA A 347 11.54 -4.21 -9.67
C ALA A 347 10.37 -3.99 -8.68
N LEU A 348 9.51 -4.99 -8.49
CA LEU A 348 8.44 -4.95 -7.49
C LEU A 348 8.98 -4.95 -6.04
N GLY A 349 10.10 -5.62 -5.79
CA GLY A 349 10.79 -5.57 -4.50
C GLY A 349 11.27 -4.16 -4.15
N ILE A 350 11.93 -3.48 -5.10
CA ILE A 350 12.37 -2.08 -4.94
C ILE A 350 11.16 -1.15 -4.79
N TYR A 351 10.10 -1.37 -5.57
CA TYR A 351 8.84 -0.65 -5.47
C TYR A 351 8.23 -0.74 -4.06
N ASN A 352 8.12 -1.96 -3.50
CA ASN A 352 7.59 -2.18 -2.15
C ASN A 352 8.49 -1.58 -1.06
N THR A 353 9.82 -1.59 -1.26
CA THR A 353 10.76 -0.92 -0.36
C THR A 353 10.57 0.60 -0.39
N SER A 354 10.44 1.19 -1.58
CA SER A 354 10.16 2.62 -1.75
C SER A 354 8.81 3.02 -1.13
N GLN A 355 7.79 2.19 -1.29
CA GLN A 355 6.49 2.33 -0.62
C GLN A 355 6.64 2.39 0.91
N SER A 356 7.38 1.43 1.47
CA SER A 356 7.58 1.31 2.92
C SER A 356 8.37 2.50 3.49
N LEU A 357 9.38 2.99 2.76
CA LEU A 357 10.10 4.21 3.12
C LEU A 357 9.20 5.45 3.04
N GLY A 358 8.30 5.51 2.04
CA GLY A 358 7.30 6.57 1.94
C GLY A 358 6.38 6.61 3.16
N LEU A 359 5.87 5.46 3.60
CA LEU A 359 5.06 5.34 4.82
C LEU A 359 5.80 5.88 6.05
N PHE A 360 7.07 5.51 6.22
CA PHE A 360 7.89 6.02 7.32
C PHE A 360 8.10 7.52 7.25
N CYS A 361 8.61 8.01 6.12
CA CYS A 361 8.91 9.44 5.96
C CYS A 361 7.65 10.30 6.13
N GLY A 362 6.52 9.86 5.58
CA GLY A 362 5.25 10.57 5.71
C GLY A 362 4.78 10.69 7.16
N ALA A 363 4.82 9.62 7.91
CA ALA A 363 4.43 9.61 9.31
C ALA A 363 5.39 10.43 10.19
N ALA A 364 6.70 10.19 10.07
CA ALA A 364 7.73 10.86 10.89
C ALA A 364 7.79 12.36 10.60
N LEU A 365 7.91 12.75 9.33
CA LEU A 365 7.91 14.16 8.92
C LEU A 365 6.55 14.83 9.18
N GLY A 366 5.44 14.13 8.92
CA GLY A 366 4.10 14.64 9.21
C GLY A 366 3.91 14.92 10.70
N GLY A 367 4.36 14.01 11.57
CA GLY A 367 4.33 14.20 13.01
C GLY A 367 5.18 15.38 13.47
N TRP A 368 6.42 15.46 12.96
CA TRP A 368 7.34 16.54 13.29
C TRP A 368 6.83 17.91 12.82
N LEU A 369 6.35 18.02 11.58
CA LEU A 369 5.77 19.23 11.04
C LEU A 369 4.54 19.68 11.82
N LYS A 370 3.64 18.74 12.14
CA LYS A 370 2.43 19.02 12.93
C LYS A 370 2.78 19.52 14.33
N GLN A 371 3.84 18.98 14.96
CA GLN A 371 4.31 19.38 16.28
C GLN A 371 4.78 20.83 16.29
N HIS A 372 5.52 21.27 15.25
CA HIS A 372 6.20 22.56 15.24
C HIS A 372 5.43 23.67 14.51
N TRP A 373 4.68 23.33 13.46
CA TRP A 373 4.00 24.30 12.59
C TRP A 373 2.53 23.99 12.34
N GLY A 374 1.95 22.99 13.04
CA GLY A 374 0.53 22.66 12.94
C GLY A 374 0.18 21.78 11.74
N GLY A 375 -1.12 21.43 11.66
CA GLY A 375 -1.62 20.49 10.65
C GLY A 375 -1.52 21.00 9.20
N SER A 376 -1.64 22.30 8.98
CA SER A 376 -1.54 22.91 7.63
C SER A 376 -0.16 22.69 7.00
N ALA A 377 0.92 22.74 7.80
CA ALA A 377 2.28 22.52 7.30
C ALA A 377 2.47 21.09 6.75
N VAL A 378 1.77 20.12 7.29
CA VAL A 378 1.78 18.72 6.78
C VAL A 378 1.28 18.66 5.34
N PHE A 379 0.16 19.34 5.05
CA PHE A 379 -0.41 19.35 3.72
C PHE A 379 0.41 20.18 2.73
N LEU A 380 1.10 21.23 3.20
CA LEU A 380 2.04 21.98 2.37
C LEU A 380 3.24 21.12 1.95
N MET A 381 3.80 20.32 2.86
CA MET A 381 4.83 19.32 2.53
C MET A 381 4.32 18.31 1.51
N CYS A 382 3.11 17.79 1.70
CA CYS A 382 2.48 16.85 0.76
C CYS A 382 2.26 17.50 -0.62
N ALA A 383 1.86 18.78 -0.68
CA ALA A 383 1.73 19.52 -1.93
C ALA A 383 3.07 19.67 -2.64
N PHE A 384 4.15 19.97 -1.91
CA PHE A 384 5.50 20.04 -2.48
C PHE A 384 5.98 18.71 -3.03
N ALA A 385 5.72 17.61 -2.31
CA ALA A 385 6.04 16.26 -2.79
C ALA A 385 5.24 15.89 -4.05
N ALA A 386 3.94 16.19 -4.07
CA ALA A 386 3.09 15.94 -5.23
C ALA A 386 3.51 16.81 -6.45
N LEU A 387 3.92 18.07 -6.24
CA LEU A 387 4.44 18.94 -7.30
C LEU A 387 5.75 18.40 -7.88
N SER A 388 6.68 18.00 -7.02
CA SER A 388 7.95 17.40 -7.45
C SER A 388 7.70 16.11 -8.25
N TRP A 389 6.77 15.28 -7.78
CA TRP A 389 6.36 14.07 -8.50
C TRP A 389 5.71 14.39 -9.85
N LEU A 390 4.82 15.38 -9.91
CA LEU A 390 4.16 15.82 -11.14
C LEU A 390 5.18 16.26 -12.21
N ILE A 391 6.19 17.06 -11.84
CA ILE A 391 7.26 17.47 -12.73
C ILE A 391 8.03 16.28 -13.28
N ILE A 392 8.36 15.31 -12.43
CA ILE A 392 9.11 14.11 -12.84
C ILE A 392 8.24 13.18 -13.70
N ALA A 393 6.97 12.99 -13.34
CA ALA A 393 6.05 12.11 -14.05
C ALA A 393 5.61 12.68 -15.42
N SER A 394 5.54 14.00 -15.58
CA SER A 394 5.21 14.63 -16.86
C SER A 394 6.22 14.26 -17.97
N ASN A 395 7.47 14.02 -17.59
CA ASN A 395 8.57 13.63 -18.48
C ASN A 395 8.66 12.11 -18.75
N MET A 396 7.71 11.29 -18.24
CA MET A 396 7.67 9.85 -18.54
C MET A 396 7.43 9.59 -20.02
N LYS A 397 8.05 8.53 -20.54
CA LYS A 397 7.79 8.06 -21.90
C LYS A 397 6.37 7.52 -22.04
N ASN A 398 5.81 7.58 -23.24
CA ASN A 398 4.52 6.94 -23.51
C ASN A 398 4.65 5.42 -23.33
N LEU A 399 3.68 4.86 -22.64
CA LEU A 399 3.70 3.44 -22.28
C LEU A 399 3.21 2.57 -23.43
N PRO A 400 3.82 1.41 -23.69
CA PRO A 400 3.36 0.51 -24.71
C PRO A 400 1.93 0.02 -24.40
N ARG A 401 1.09 -0.06 -25.44
CA ARG A 401 -0.27 -0.61 -25.32
C ARG A 401 -0.23 -2.06 -24.88
N ARG A 402 -1.19 -2.48 -24.06
CA ARG A 402 -1.36 -3.89 -23.67
C ARG A 402 -1.54 -4.75 -24.92
N GLY A 403 -0.62 -5.67 -25.21
CA GLY A 403 -0.67 -6.56 -26.37
C GLY A 403 0.34 -6.30 -27.49
N VAL A 404 0.97 -5.13 -27.58
CA VAL A 404 1.97 -4.82 -28.62
C VAL A 404 3.39 -5.26 -28.23
N ALA A 405 3.67 -5.38 -26.94
CA ALA A 405 4.99 -5.80 -26.44
C ALA A 405 5.36 -7.28 -26.72
N ALA A 406 4.40 -8.11 -27.13
CA ALA A 406 4.68 -9.50 -27.48
C ALA A 406 5.18 -9.66 -28.94
N ALA A 407 4.92 -8.70 -29.81
CA ALA A 407 5.27 -8.79 -31.23
C ALA A 407 6.67 -8.24 -31.58
N SER A 408 7.26 -7.40 -30.71
CA SER A 408 8.59 -6.82 -30.95
C SER A 408 9.76 -7.60 -30.32
N ALA A 409 9.49 -8.69 -29.59
CA ALA A 409 10.50 -9.58 -29.04
C ALA A 409 10.78 -10.81 -29.92
N THR A 410 10.09 -10.94 -31.06
CA THR A 410 10.23 -12.04 -32.03
C THR A 410 10.63 -11.57 -33.43
N ALA A 411 11.04 -10.29 -33.57
CA ALA A 411 11.60 -9.75 -34.80
C ALA A 411 13.11 -9.46 -34.66
#